data_fb64a731b5ba05cde6fc7217b8113726
#
_entry.id   fb64a731b5ba05cde6fc7217b8113726
#
_cell.length_a   1.000
_cell.length_b   1.000
_cell.length_c   1.000
_cell.angle_alpha   90.00
_cell.angle_beta   90.00
_cell.angle_gamma   90.00
#
_symmetry.space_group_name_H-M   'P 1'
#
loop_
_entity.id
_entity.type
_entity.pdbx_description
1 polymer ?
#
loop_
_entity_poly.entity_id
_entity_poly.type
_entity_poly.pdbx_seq_one_letter_code
_entity_poly.pdbx_strand_id
1 'polypeptide(L)'
;MKISEILKSRKVTVSFEVFPPKEWSKIENTKAVVEEMAKSDPAFMSVTYGAAGTRTGFTTEIARAIKDCGITPLSHLTCLTSTKDKIDSVLDEWKAEGIENILALRGDIPAGFEFPDGQHFEHAYE
;
A
#
# COMPACT_ATOMS: atom_id res chain seq x y z
N MET A 1 10.78 -3.61 9.54
CA MET A 1 10.87 -2.61 10.65
C MET A 1 9.58 -1.83 10.71
N LYS A 2 9.07 -1.53 11.91
CA LYS A 2 7.83 -0.76 12.07
C LYS A 2 8.10 0.74 11.88
N ILE A 3 7.27 1.41 11.07
CA ILE A 3 7.40 2.86 10.82
C ILE A 3 7.26 3.66 12.12
N SER A 4 6.43 3.19 13.07
CA SER A 4 6.32 3.81 14.40
C SER A 4 7.65 3.84 15.17
N GLU A 5 8.55 2.88 14.95
CA GLU A 5 9.89 2.84 15.52
C GLU A 5 10.84 3.80 14.79
N ILE A 6 10.74 3.86 13.46
CA ILE A 6 11.51 4.79 12.62
C ILE A 6 11.21 6.24 13.04
N LEU A 7 9.93 6.60 13.16
CA LEU A 7 9.50 7.95 13.55
C LEU A 7 9.94 8.35 14.97
N LYS A 8 10.08 7.39 15.88
CA LYS A 8 10.58 7.62 17.25
C LYS A 8 12.10 7.77 17.30
N SER A 9 12.82 7.12 16.40
CA SER A 9 14.29 7.05 16.41
C SER A 9 14.96 8.23 15.73
N ARG A 10 14.25 9.01 14.90
CA ARG A 10 14.79 10.11 14.09
C ARG A 10 14.07 11.43 14.36
N LYS A 11 14.83 12.52 14.47
CA LYS A 11 14.26 13.86 14.64
C LYS A 11 13.60 14.41 13.38
N VAL A 12 14.15 14.07 12.22
CA VAL A 12 13.62 14.39 10.89
C VAL A 12 13.55 13.11 10.07
N THR A 13 12.42 12.89 9.41
CA THR A 13 12.16 11.71 8.59
C THR A 13 11.75 12.18 7.20
N VAL A 14 12.43 11.69 6.17
CA VAL A 14 12.06 11.91 4.77
C VAL A 14 11.50 10.58 4.23
N SER A 15 10.36 10.63 3.58
CA SER A 15 9.73 9.49 2.91
C SER A 15 9.26 9.90 1.52
N PHE A 16 9.11 8.92 0.66
CA PHE A 16 8.53 9.09 -0.68
C PHE A 16 7.24 8.30 -0.81
N GLU A 17 6.36 8.77 -1.68
CA GLU A 17 5.15 8.06 -2.07
C GLU A 17 5.19 7.70 -3.55
N VAL A 18 4.85 6.46 -3.85
CA VAL A 18 4.85 5.89 -5.19
C VAL A 18 3.43 5.50 -5.59
N PHE A 19 3.07 5.78 -6.82
CA PHE A 19 1.79 5.37 -7.40
C PHE A 19 1.99 4.14 -8.28
N PRO A 20 1.23 3.06 -8.06
CA PRO A 20 1.24 1.94 -8.98
C PRO A 20 0.86 2.37 -10.40
N PRO A 21 1.42 1.76 -11.44
CA PRO A 21 1.07 2.11 -12.80
C PRO A 21 -0.38 1.71 -13.12
N LYS A 22 -0.97 2.33 -14.14
CA LYS A 22 -2.32 1.99 -14.60
C LYS A 22 -2.38 0.66 -15.37
N GLU A 23 -1.25 0.23 -15.92
CA GLU A 23 -1.12 -0.94 -16.76
C GLU A 23 0.02 -1.83 -16.26
N TRP A 24 -0.20 -3.16 -16.25
CA TRP A 24 0.82 -4.11 -15.83
C TRP A 24 2.11 -4.04 -16.64
N SER A 25 1.99 -3.75 -17.93
CA SER A 25 3.14 -3.57 -18.84
C SER A 25 4.14 -2.48 -18.40
N LYS A 26 3.70 -1.58 -17.49
CA LYS A 26 4.53 -0.49 -16.96
C LYS A 26 5.09 -0.77 -15.57
N ILE A 27 4.87 -1.96 -15.02
CA ILE A 27 5.29 -2.28 -13.65
C ILE A 27 6.81 -2.21 -13.49
N GLU A 28 7.56 -2.69 -14.46
CA GLU A 28 9.03 -2.68 -14.43
C GLU A 28 9.60 -1.24 -14.48
N ASN A 29 8.96 -0.34 -15.21
CA ASN A 29 9.34 1.07 -15.20
C ASN A 29 9.14 1.69 -13.82
N THR A 30 8.05 1.35 -13.14
CA THR A 30 7.78 1.85 -11.78
C THR A 30 8.77 1.26 -10.77
N LYS A 31 9.14 -0.02 -10.90
CA LYS A 31 10.19 -0.63 -10.08
C LYS A 31 11.54 0.06 -10.28
N ALA A 32 11.91 0.38 -11.51
CA ALA A 32 13.15 1.12 -11.79
C ALA A 32 13.16 2.52 -11.13
N VAL A 33 12.02 3.21 -11.10
CA VAL A 33 11.87 4.47 -10.35
C VAL A 33 12.05 4.26 -8.85
N VAL A 34 11.48 3.20 -8.29
CA VAL A 34 11.66 2.83 -6.87
C VAL A 34 13.14 2.61 -6.56
N GLU A 35 13.86 1.86 -7.39
CA GLU A 35 15.30 1.62 -7.23
C GLU A 35 16.11 2.91 -7.23
N GLU A 36 15.78 3.85 -8.13
CA GLU A 36 16.46 5.14 -8.20
C GLU A 36 16.16 6.01 -6.96
N MET A 37 14.90 6.05 -6.52
CA MET A 37 14.51 6.78 -5.33
C MET A 37 15.14 6.19 -4.07
N ALA A 38 15.29 4.87 -3.98
CA ALA A 38 15.89 4.18 -2.86
C ALA A 38 17.36 4.58 -2.62
N LYS A 39 18.09 5.01 -3.65
CA LYS A 39 19.48 5.52 -3.53
C LYS A 39 19.59 6.77 -2.64
N SER A 40 18.50 7.49 -2.45
CA SER A 40 18.45 8.64 -1.53
C SER A 40 18.27 8.25 -0.06
N ASP A 41 18.24 6.97 0.25
CA ASP A 41 18.08 6.40 1.60
C ASP A 41 16.89 6.99 2.37
N PRO A 42 15.66 6.98 1.81
CA PRO A 42 14.49 7.44 2.52
C PRO A 42 14.22 6.55 3.74
N ALA A 43 13.60 7.10 4.77
CA ALA A 43 13.28 6.36 5.98
C ALA A 43 12.25 5.25 5.74
N PHE A 44 11.31 5.49 4.83
CA PHE A 44 10.37 4.52 4.29
C PHE A 44 9.80 5.03 2.97
N MET A 45 9.16 4.16 2.22
CA MET A 45 8.42 4.53 1.00
C MET A 45 7.00 3.99 1.06
N SER A 46 6.02 4.83 0.77
CA SER A 46 4.63 4.41 0.69
C SER A 46 4.22 4.11 -0.75
N VAL A 47 3.29 3.18 -0.89
CA VAL A 47 2.68 2.84 -2.17
C VAL A 47 1.15 2.92 -2.05
N THR A 48 0.53 3.69 -2.94
CA THR A 48 -0.91 3.89 -2.92
C THR A 48 -1.67 2.65 -3.35
N TYR A 49 -2.92 2.52 -2.88
CA TYR A 49 -3.82 1.45 -3.27
C TYR A 49 -4.65 1.89 -4.47
N GLY A 50 -4.73 1.05 -5.50
CA GLY A 50 -5.48 1.39 -6.71
C GLY A 50 -6.97 1.57 -6.44
N ALA A 51 -7.56 2.63 -6.99
CA ALA A 51 -9.00 2.86 -6.93
C ALA A 51 -9.77 1.62 -7.44
N ALA A 52 -10.87 1.27 -6.74
CA ALA A 52 -11.78 0.17 -7.08
C ALA A 52 -11.25 -1.27 -6.85
N GLY A 53 -10.25 -1.50 -5.99
CA GLY A 53 -9.90 -2.85 -5.52
C GLY A 53 -9.35 -3.84 -6.58
N THR A 54 -9.30 -3.45 -7.84
CA THR A 54 -8.94 -4.33 -8.96
C THR A 54 -7.45 -4.51 -9.17
N ARG A 55 -6.60 -3.81 -8.41
CA ARG A 55 -5.16 -3.74 -8.64
C ARG A 55 -4.30 -3.99 -7.41
N THR A 56 -4.77 -4.80 -6.49
CA THR A 56 -4.02 -5.19 -5.27
C THR A 56 -2.63 -5.72 -5.64
N GLY A 57 -2.52 -6.54 -6.68
CA GLY A 57 -1.26 -7.10 -7.14
C GLY A 57 -0.21 -6.04 -7.53
N PHE A 58 -0.63 -4.87 -8.04
CA PHE A 58 0.31 -3.79 -8.35
C PHE A 58 0.91 -3.19 -7.09
N THR A 59 0.08 -2.95 -6.07
CA THR A 59 0.55 -2.44 -4.77
C THR A 59 1.51 -3.43 -4.13
N THR A 60 1.17 -4.72 -4.12
CA THR A 60 2.03 -5.79 -3.59
C THR A 60 3.39 -5.83 -4.30
N GLU A 61 3.40 -5.79 -5.64
CA GLU A 61 4.64 -5.83 -6.43
C GLU A 61 5.54 -4.61 -6.16
N ILE A 62 4.98 -3.41 -6.06
CA ILE A 62 5.77 -2.21 -5.76
C ILE A 62 6.26 -2.24 -4.29
N ALA A 63 5.43 -2.68 -3.34
CA ALA A 63 5.85 -2.82 -1.95
C ALA A 63 6.99 -3.83 -1.79
N ARG A 64 6.95 -4.93 -2.57
CA ARG A 64 8.03 -5.91 -2.63
C ARG A 64 9.31 -5.28 -3.20
N ALA A 65 9.22 -4.54 -4.30
CA ALA A 65 10.37 -3.85 -4.88
C ALA A 65 11.02 -2.84 -3.91
N ILE A 66 10.21 -2.08 -3.16
CA ILE A 66 10.69 -1.18 -2.10
C ILE A 66 11.47 -1.98 -1.03
N LYS A 67 10.91 -3.10 -0.58
CA LYS A 67 11.55 -3.98 0.41
C LYS A 67 12.85 -4.58 -0.10
N ASP A 68 12.90 -5.01 -1.36
CA ASP A 68 14.09 -5.59 -2.00
C ASP A 68 15.22 -4.56 -2.11
N CYS A 69 14.91 -3.28 -2.21
CA CYS A 69 15.88 -2.18 -2.10
C CYS A 69 16.36 -1.91 -0.66
N GLY A 70 15.92 -2.67 0.34
CA GLY A 70 16.29 -2.47 1.75
C GLY A 70 15.51 -1.35 2.44
N ILE A 71 14.52 -0.76 1.79
CA ILE A 71 13.68 0.31 2.34
C ILE A 71 12.41 -0.28 2.96
N THR A 72 11.94 0.31 4.05
CA THR A 72 10.69 -0.11 4.70
C THR A 72 9.47 0.29 3.86
N PRO A 73 8.64 -0.65 3.38
CA PRO A 73 7.42 -0.33 2.66
C PRO A 73 6.28 0.05 3.61
N LEU A 74 5.41 0.98 3.17
CA LEU A 74 4.11 1.31 3.74
C LEU A 74 3.05 1.13 2.67
N SER A 75 2.26 0.07 2.75
CA SER A 75 1.20 -0.18 1.78
C SER A 75 -0.11 0.50 2.21
N HIS A 76 -0.71 1.30 1.32
CA HIS A 76 -2.05 1.82 1.54
C HIS A 76 -3.08 0.71 1.30
N LEU A 77 -4.14 0.68 2.09
CA LEU A 77 -5.27 -0.22 1.93
C LEU A 77 -6.57 0.55 2.14
N THR A 78 -7.41 0.62 1.11
CA THR A 78 -8.73 1.23 1.21
C THR A 78 -9.79 0.16 1.45
N CYS A 79 -10.69 0.38 2.40
CA CYS A 79 -11.68 -0.63 2.81
C CYS A 79 -13.03 -0.50 2.10
N LEU A 80 -13.42 0.71 1.71
CA LEU A 80 -14.81 1.02 1.35
C LEU A 80 -15.35 0.21 0.16
N THR A 81 -14.55 0.06 -0.89
CA THR A 81 -14.94 -0.63 -2.13
C THR A 81 -14.54 -2.11 -2.17
N SER A 82 -13.96 -2.62 -1.09
CA SER A 82 -13.56 -4.02 -0.97
C SER A 82 -14.39 -4.75 0.07
N THR A 83 -14.77 -5.98 -0.19
CA THR A 83 -15.43 -6.81 0.82
C THR A 83 -14.47 -7.14 1.96
N LYS A 84 -15.01 -7.46 3.14
CA LYS A 84 -14.22 -7.90 4.31
C LYS A 84 -13.32 -9.09 3.95
N ASP A 85 -13.86 -10.11 3.27
CA ASP A 85 -13.08 -11.28 2.84
C ASP A 85 -11.93 -10.89 1.90
N LYS A 86 -12.14 -9.89 1.02
CA LYS A 86 -11.08 -9.41 0.15
C LYS A 86 -9.99 -8.70 0.93
N ILE A 87 -10.35 -7.90 1.94
CA ILE A 87 -9.40 -7.23 2.82
C ILE A 87 -8.58 -8.25 3.59
N ASP A 88 -9.22 -9.25 4.20
CA ASP A 88 -8.54 -10.33 4.92
C ASP A 88 -7.54 -11.06 4.00
N SER A 89 -7.97 -11.41 2.79
CA SER A 89 -7.10 -12.05 1.78
C SER A 89 -5.87 -11.20 1.43
N VAL A 90 -6.03 -9.87 1.31
CA VAL A 90 -4.92 -8.94 1.04
C VAL A 90 -3.96 -8.85 2.22
N LEU A 91 -4.50 -8.80 3.44
CA LEU A 91 -3.70 -8.75 4.66
C LEU A 91 -2.88 -10.03 4.84
N ASP A 92 -3.46 -11.18 4.55
CA ASP A 92 -2.76 -12.48 4.59
C ASP A 92 -1.65 -12.55 3.54
N GLU A 93 -1.92 -12.09 2.31
CA GLU A 93 -0.91 -11.98 1.25
C GLU A 93 0.25 -11.10 1.69
N TRP A 94 -0.03 -9.89 2.18
CA TRP A 94 1.01 -8.95 2.60
C TRP A 94 1.81 -9.45 3.80
N LYS A 95 1.15 -10.13 4.74
CA LYS A 95 1.81 -10.78 5.85
C LYS A 95 2.78 -11.88 5.40
N ALA A 96 2.37 -12.70 4.42
CA ALA A 96 3.22 -13.74 3.85
C ALA A 96 4.45 -13.14 3.13
N GLU A 97 4.28 -11.98 2.48
CA GLU A 97 5.35 -11.22 1.82
C GLU A 97 6.24 -10.43 2.81
N GLY A 98 5.89 -10.42 4.10
CA GLY A 98 6.60 -9.67 5.13
C GLY A 98 6.45 -8.16 5.00
N ILE A 99 5.31 -7.68 4.48
CA ILE A 99 4.90 -6.28 4.47
C ILE A 99 4.23 -6.01 5.82
N GLU A 100 4.91 -5.27 6.70
CA GLU A 100 4.52 -5.11 8.10
C GLU A 100 3.79 -3.79 8.40
N ASN A 101 3.83 -2.83 7.45
CA ASN A 101 3.27 -1.50 7.68
C ASN A 101 2.15 -1.21 6.68
N ILE A 102 0.99 -0.88 7.20
CA ILE A 102 -0.22 -0.63 6.43
C ILE A 102 -0.80 0.72 6.84
N LEU A 103 -1.14 1.55 5.86
CA LEU A 103 -1.96 2.74 6.06
C LEU A 103 -3.41 2.39 5.74
N ALA A 104 -4.19 2.16 6.79
CA ALA A 104 -5.61 1.88 6.66
C ALA A 104 -6.36 3.17 6.28
N LEU A 105 -7.04 3.15 5.16
CA LEU A 105 -7.81 4.26 4.60
C LEU A 105 -9.24 3.84 4.31
N ARG A 106 -10.19 4.76 4.48
CA ARG A 106 -11.55 4.50 4.06
C ARG A 106 -11.66 4.39 2.53
N GLY A 107 -11.04 5.31 1.83
CA GLY A 107 -11.22 5.52 0.40
C GLY A 107 -12.42 6.41 0.08
N ASP A 108 -12.58 6.73 -1.20
CA ASP A 108 -13.69 7.55 -1.71
C ASP A 108 -14.86 6.65 -2.13
N ILE A 109 -16.07 7.16 -1.97
CA ILE A 109 -17.29 6.48 -2.43
C ILE A 109 -17.46 6.77 -3.93
N PRO A 110 -17.37 5.74 -4.81
CA PRO A 110 -17.65 5.94 -6.22
C PRO A 110 -19.12 6.34 -6.44
N ALA A 111 -19.38 7.17 -7.45
CA ALA A 111 -20.74 7.52 -7.80
C ALA A 111 -21.58 6.27 -8.12
N GLY A 112 -22.75 6.15 -7.48
CA GLY A 112 -23.64 4.99 -7.66
C GLY A 112 -23.19 3.70 -6.94
N PHE A 113 -22.19 3.77 -6.06
CA PHE A 113 -21.81 2.62 -5.25
C PHE A 113 -22.83 2.40 -4.13
N GLU A 114 -23.41 1.22 -4.10
CA GLU A 114 -24.31 0.77 -3.03
C GLU A 114 -23.55 -0.25 -2.16
N PHE A 115 -23.67 -0.11 -0.85
CA PHE A 115 -23.06 -1.03 0.10
C PHE A 115 -23.94 -2.27 0.24
N PRO A 116 -23.46 -3.47 -0.14
CA PRO A 116 -24.14 -4.71 0.21
C PRO A 116 -24.11 -4.87 1.74
N ASP A 117 -25.26 -5.17 2.35
CA ASP A 117 -25.42 -5.27 3.79
C ASP A 117 -24.32 -6.14 4.46
N GLY A 118 -23.57 -5.56 5.38
CA GLY A 118 -22.62 -6.23 6.26
C GLY A 118 -21.34 -6.75 5.60
N GLN A 119 -21.16 -6.60 4.29
CA GLN A 119 -20.00 -7.15 3.58
C GLN A 119 -18.81 -6.19 3.47
N HIS A 120 -19.00 -4.90 3.80
CA HIS A 120 -17.98 -3.87 3.72
C HIS A 120 -17.74 -3.21 5.07
N PHE A 121 -16.56 -2.63 5.21
CA PHE A 121 -16.29 -1.69 6.28
C PHE A 121 -16.71 -0.28 5.85
N GLU A 122 -17.35 0.46 6.75
CA GLU A 122 -17.70 1.87 6.50
C GLU A 122 -16.54 2.80 6.85
N HIS A 123 -15.69 2.37 7.78
CA HIS A 123 -14.56 3.15 8.28
C HIS A 123 -13.29 2.28 8.38
N ALA A 124 -12.14 2.93 8.23
CA ALA A 124 -10.84 2.26 8.24
C ALA A 124 -10.40 1.73 9.62
N TYR A 125 -11.09 2.10 10.70
CA TYR A 125 -10.79 1.65 12.07
C TYR A 125 -11.56 0.38 12.48
N GLU A 126 -12.52 -0.07 11.67
CA GLU A 126 -13.31 -1.29 11.92
C GLU A 126 -12.51 -2.55 11.60
#